data_205fc4d4b5ef34a9f1744642de0fee03
#
_entry.id   205fc4d4b5ef34a9f1744642de0fee03
#
_cell.length_a   1.000
_cell.length_b   1.000
_cell.length_c   1.000
_cell.angle_alpha   90.00
_cell.angle_beta   90.00
_cell.angle_gamma   90.00
#
_symmetry.space_group_name_H-M   'P 1'
#
loop_
_entity.id
_entity.type
_entity.pdbx_description
1 polymer ?
#
loop_
_entity_poly.entity_id
_entity_poly.type
_entity_poly.pdbx_seq_one_letter_code
_entity_poly.pdbx_strand_id
1 'polypeptide(L)'
;MRNARLEGAQAGIKIARRNIKYLRYAVDTTLIGESEEELKSLLMKVKEESEKVGSKLNNQKTKIMASGPITSWQIDGETVKIMPDFIFLGSKITADADCSHEIKTCLLLGRKVMTNLGSILKSRDITLPKKVRLVKAMVFPVVMYVYESWTIKKAEHQTIDASELWCWRRLLRVP
;
A
#
# COMPACT_ATOMS: atom_id res chain seq x y z
N MET A 1 4.20 19.98 10.89
CA MET A 1 4.41 18.65 11.49
C MET A 1 5.78 17.98 11.22
N ARG A 2 6.79 18.69 10.75
CA ARG A 2 8.14 18.10 10.51
C ARG A 2 8.92 17.72 11.76
N ASN A 3 8.54 18.16 12.96
CA ASN A 3 9.34 18.05 14.18
C ASN A 3 8.62 17.44 15.38
N ALA A 4 7.55 16.65 15.22
CA ALA A 4 7.08 15.86 16.34
C ALA A 4 8.15 14.80 16.65
N ARG A 5 9.08 15.13 17.56
CA ARG A 5 10.05 14.21 18.12
C ARG A 5 9.30 13.21 19.01
N LEU A 6 8.91 12.10 18.44
CA LEU A 6 8.46 10.92 19.18
C LEU A 6 9.69 10.15 19.72
N GLU A 7 10.72 10.88 20.13
CA GLU A 7 11.92 10.33 20.76
C GLU A 7 11.62 10.01 22.21
N GLY A 8 11.89 8.80 22.64
CA GLY A 8 11.89 8.43 24.07
C GLY A 8 11.09 7.19 24.48
N ALA A 9 10.29 6.57 23.62
CA ALA A 9 9.69 5.29 23.92
C ALA A 9 10.35 4.18 23.09
N GLN A 10 10.59 3.01 23.69
CA GLN A 10 10.99 1.79 22.96
C GLN A 10 9.87 1.22 22.08
N ALA A 11 8.85 2.04 21.81
CA ALA A 11 7.67 1.75 21.02
C ALA A 11 8.01 1.49 19.53
N GLY A 12 7.23 0.65 18.86
CA GLY A 12 7.34 0.37 17.42
C GLY A 12 7.98 -0.97 17.09
N ILE A 13 7.89 -1.35 15.83
CA ILE A 13 8.41 -2.62 15.32
C ILE A 13 9.86 -2.46 14.88
N LYS A 14 10.73 -3.42 15.25
CA LYS A 14 12.13 -3.45 14.81
C LYS A 14 12.27 -4.05 13.43
N ILE A 15 12.65 -3.25 12.44
CA ILE A 15 12.97 -3.70 11.08
C ILE A 15 14.43 -3.33 10.79
N ALA A 16 15.25 -4.31 10.43
CA ALA A 16 16.67 -4.12 10.08
C ALA A 16 17.44 -3.24 11.09
N ARG A 17 17.30 -3.51 12.39
CA ARG A 17 17.90 -2.78 13.54
C ARG A 17 17.36 -1.36 13.74
N ARG A 18 16.34 -0.92 12.99
CA ARG A 18 15.67 0.38 13.17
C ARG A 18 14.31 0.15 13.81
N ASN A 19 13.95 0.99 14.79
CA ASN A 19 12.64 0.95 15.40
C ASN A 19 11.70 1.87 14.60
N ILE A 20 10.69 1.30 13.95
CA ILE A 20 9.70 2.03 13.14
C ILE A 20 8.43 2.16 13.98
N LYS A 21 8.11 3.38 14.36
CA LYS A 21 6.94 3.74 15.18
C LYS A 21 5.79 4.28 14.36
N TYR A 22 6.10 4.93 13.26
CA TYR A 22 5.10 5.57 12.40
C TYR A 22 5.60 5.70 10.97
N LEU A 23 4.65 5.72 10.05
CA LEU A 23 4.84 6.09 8.65
C LEU A 23 4.00 7.35 8.39
N ARG A 24 4.57 8.33 7.71
CA ARG A 24 3.87 9.58 7.37
C ARG A 24 3.96 9.87 5.89
N TYR A 25 2.81 10.24 5.32
CA TYR A 25 2.75 10.80 3.99
C TYR A 25 1.75 11.97 3.99
N ALA A 26 2.25 13.18 3.80
CA ALA A 26 1.48 14.41 3.90
C ALA A 26 0.71 14.51 5.24
N VAL A 27 -0.61 14.36 5.20
CA VAL A 27 -1.50 14.37 6.38
C VAL A 27 -1.81 12.98 6.91
N ASP A 28 -1.56 11.95 6.11
CA ASP A 28 -1.82 10.57 6.52
C ASP A 28 -0.70 10.07 7.43
N THR A 29 -1.06 9.52 8.56
CA THR A 29 -0.12 8.98 9.54
C THR A 29 -0.58 7.58 9.94
N THR A 30 0.29 6.60 9.79
CA THR A 30 0.11 5.24 10.32
C THR A 30 1.00 5.07 11.54
N LEU A 31 0.41 4.72 12.68
CA LEU A 31 1.12 4.38 13.90
C LEU A 31 1.25 2.87 13.99
N ILE A 32 2.40 2.40 14.47
CA ILE A 32 2.73 0.98 14.56
C ILE A 32 3.19 0.71 15.99
N GLY A 33 2.59 -0.28 16.64
CA GLY A 33 2.93 -0.71 18.00
C GLY A 33 2.78 -2.21 18.16
N GLU A 34 3.52 -2.80 19.07
CA GLU A 34 3.47 -4.23 19.40
C GLU A 34 2.36 -4.55 20.40
N SER A 35 1.87 -3.55 21.14
CA SER A 35 0.75 -3.69 22.09
C SER A 35 -0.27 -2.57 21.96
N GLU A 36 -1.46 -2.81 22.53
CA GLU A 36 -2.55 -1.84 22.56
C GLU A 36 -2.17 -0.59 23.38
N GLU A 37 -1.52 -0.77 24.52
CA GLU A 37 -1.09 0.30 25.41
C GLU A 37 -0.05 1.19 24.74
N GLU A 38 0.89 0.57 24.03
CA GLU A 38 1.90 1.26 23.26
C GLU A 38 1.28 2.12 22.17
N LEU A 39 0.34 1.55 21.40
CA LEU A 39 -0.35 2.26 20.33
C LEU A 39 -1.20 3.41 20.87
N LYS A 40 -1.87 3.24 22.03
CA LYS A 40 -2.58 4.32 22.73
C LYS A 40 -1.63 5.45 23.14
N SER A 41 -0.47 5.13 23.72
CA SER A 41 0.54 6.11 24.11
C SER A 41 1.06 6.90 22.91
N LEU A 42 1.34 6.23 21.78
CA LEU A 42 1.77 6.89 20.54
C LEU A 42 0.68 7.81 19.99
N LEU A 43 -0.56 7.36 19.99
CA LEU A 43 -1.69 8.14 19.50
C LEU A 43 -1.91 9.42 20.33
N MET A 44 -1.87 9.32 21.65
CA MET A 44 -2.01 10.48 22.53
C MET A 44 -0.91 11.52 22.29
N LYS A 45 0.34 11.08 22.11
CA LYS A 45 1.44 11.98 21.75
C LYS A 45 1.22 12.67 20.42
N VAL A 46 0.78 11.92 19.40
CA VAL A 46 0.48 12.49 18.07
C VAL A 46 -0.65 13.50 18.17
N LYS A 47 -1.69 13.22 18.97
CA LYS A 47 -2.80 14.12 19.21
C LYS A 47 -2.33 15.43 19.87
N GLU A 48 -1.60 15.37 20.97
CA GLU A 48 -1.04 16.54 21.66
C GLU A 48 -0.17 17.40 20.73
N GLU A 49 0.72 16.77 19.96
CA GLU A 49 1.57 17.49 19.02
C GLU A 49 0.79 18.10 17.85
N SER A 50 -0.28 17.43 17.42
CA SER A 50 -1.17 17.96 16.39
C SER A 50 -1.94 19.18 16.86
N GLU A 51 -2.45 19.14 18.08
CA GLU A 51 -3.19 20.25 18.69
C GLU A 51 -2.31 21.50 18.87
N LYS A 52 -1.02 21.34 19.23
CA LYS A 52 -0.06 22.46 19.34
C LYS A 52 0.11 23.23 18.01
N VAL A 53 -0.07 22.57 16.88
CA VAL A 53 0.00 23.20 15.54
C VAL A 53 -1.38 23.51 14.94
N GLY A 54 -2.44 23.45 15.74
CA GLY A 54 -3.80 23.78 15.32
C GLY A 54 -4.46 22.70 14.44
N SER A 55 -3.91 21.50 14.40
CA SER A 55 -4.48 20.37 13.64
C SER A 55 -5.21 19.42 14.58
N LYS A 56 -6.41 18.96 14.19
CA LYS A 56 -7.18 18.00 14.99
C LYS A 56 -7.18 16.63 14.35
N LEU A 57 -7.12 15.59 15.18
CA LEU A 57 -7.28 14.20 14.76
C LEU A 57 -8.72 14.00 14.27
N ASN A 58 -8.88 13.34 13.12
CA ASN A 58 -10.20 13.00 12.61
C ASN A 58 -10.56 11.57 13.06
N ASN A 59 -11.30 11.46 14.17
CA ASN A 59 -11.70 10.18 14.77
C ASN A 59 -12.49 9.30 13.79
N GLN A 60 -13.36 9.89 12.93
CA GLN A 60 -14.17 9.14 11.97
C GLN A 60 -13.34 8.49 10.86
N LYS A 61 -12.21 9.12 10.48
CA LYS A 61 -11.27 8.58 9.49
C LYS A 61 -10.20 7.72 10.11
N THR A 62 -9.99 7.81 11.42
CA THR A 62 -9.03 6.97 12.14
C THR A 62 -9.56 5.55 12.23
N LYS A 63 -8.73 4.58 11.86
CA LYS A 63 -9.04 3.15 11.85
C LYS A 63 -7.94 2.39 12.53
N ILE A 64 -8.28 1.24 13.09
CA ILE A 64 -7.32 0.36 13.74
C ILE A 64 -7.34 -0.97 13.04
N MET A 65 -6.17 -1.53 12.86
CA MET A 65 -5.97 -2.89 12.38
C MET A 65 -5.05 -3.62 13.37
N ALA A 66 -5.38 -4.84 13.69
CA ALA A 66 -4.56 -5.70 14.54
C ALA A 66 -4.49 -7.11 13.96
N SER A 67 -3.37 -7.78 14.20
CA SER A 67 -3.19 -9.20 13.87
C SER A 67 -3.77 -10.15 14.91
N GLY A 68 -4.26 -9.62 16.05
CA GLY A 68 -4.87 -10.38 17.14
C GLY A 68 -6.28 -9.91 17.47
N PRO A 69 -6.99 -10.61 18.36
CA PRO A 69 -8.34 -10.23 18.75
C PRO A 69 -8.34 -8.96 19.59
N ILE A 70 -8.78 -7.85 19.02
CA ILE A 70 -9.13 -6.63 19.74
C ILE A 70 -10.65 -6.52 19.77
N THR A 71 -11.23 -6.39 20.97
CA THR A 71 -12.69 -6.37 21.15
C THR A 71 -13.29 -5.00 20.97
N SER A 72 -12.64 -3.95 21.46
CA SER A 72 -13.08 -2.55 21.28
C SER A 72 -11.95 -1.59 21.53
N TRP A 73 -11.96 -0.46 20.82
CA TRP A 73 -11.04 0.64 21.07
C TRP A 73 -11.74 1.99 21.07
N GLN A 74 -11.37 2.84 22.01
CA GLN A 74 -11.97 4.15 22.17
C GLN A 74 -10.90 5.25 22.14
N ILE A 75 -11.21 6.35 21.45
CA ILE A 75 -10.45 7.60 21.46
C ILE A 75 -11.41 8.69 21.91
N ASP A 76 -11.07 9.37 23.02
CA ASP A 76 -11.91 10.43 23.61
C ASP A 76 -13.36 10.02 23.89
N GLY A 77 -13.60 8.76 24.28
CA GLY A 77 -14.93 8.21 24.51
C GLY A 77 -15.68 7.80 23.23
N GLU A 78 -15.13 8.03 22.05
CA GLU A 78 -15.67 7.56 20.77
C GLU A 78 -15.07 6.20 20.40
N THR A 79 -15.94 5.27 20.01
CA THR A 79 -15.48 3.94 19.55
C THR A 79 -14.85 4.03 18.18
N VAL A 80 -13.59 3.59 18.06
CA VAL A 80 -12.87 3.56 16.80
C VAL A 80 -13.15 2.24 16.07
N LYS A 81 -13.35 2.32 14.78
CA LYS A 81 -13.66 1.18 13.95
C LYS A 81 -12.44 0.28 13.77
N ILE A 82 -12.57 -0.98 14.16
CA ILE A 82 -11.57 -2.01 13.88
C ILE A 82 -11.85 -2.57 12.49
N MET A 83 -10.81 -2.60 11.66
CA MET A 83 -10.90 -3.05 10.28
C MET A 83 -9.94 -4.22 10.04
N PRO A 84 -10.36 -5.24 9.27
CA PRO A 84 -9.46 -6.33 8.86
C PRO A 84 -8.44 -5.88 7.80
N ASP A 85 -8.74 -4.78 7.13
CA ASP A 85 -7.89 -4.20 6.08
C ASP A 85 -8.06 -2.68 6.02
N PHE A 86 -7.09 -1.99 5.42
CA PHE A 86 -7.19 -0.57 5.09
C PHE A 86 -6.39 -0.24 3.83
N ILE A 87 -6.73 0.90 3.21
CA ILE A 87 -6.00 1.40 2.05
C ILE A 87 -5.02 2.47 2.53
N PHE A 88 -3.73 2.24 2.27
CA PHE A 88 -2.66 3.19 2.52
C PHE A 88 -1.92 3.49 1.22
N LEU A 89 -1.88 4.77 0.84
CA LEU A 89 -1.28 5.24 -0.42
C LEU A 89 -1.77 4.49 -1.68
N GLY A 90 -3.04 4.10 -1.67
CA GLY A 90 -3.65 3.38 -2.79
C GLY A 90 -3.39 1.87 -2.81
N SER A 91 -2.65 1.33 -1.84
CA SER A 91 -2.45 -0.11 -1.66
C SER A 91 -3.28 -0.64 -0.49
N LYS A 92 -3.87 -1.82 -0.67
CA LYS A 92 -4.64 -2.51 0.35
C LYS A 92 -3.71 -3.30 1.27
N ILE A 93 -3.72 -2.94 2.55
CA ILE A 93 -2.97 -3.65 3.60
C ILE A 93 -3.97 -4.47 4.40
N THR A 94 -3.66 -5.75 4.61
CA THR A 94 -4.48 -6.71 5.34
C THR A 94 -3.79 -7.15 6.64
N ALA A 95 -4.54 -7.51 7.66
CA ALA A 95 -4.01 -7.92 8.96
C ALA A 95 -3.21 -9.23 8.89
N ASP A 96 -3.51 -10.09 7.92
CA ASP A 96 -2.81 -11.36 7.65
C ASP A 96 -1.64 -11.22 6.67
N ALA A 97 -1.32 -9.99 6.23
CA ALA A 97 -0.31 -9.68 5.22
C ALA A 97 -0.51 -10.44 3.88
N ASP A 98 -1.74 -10.84 3.54
CA ASP A 98 -2.04 -11.49 2.26
C ASP A 98 -2.19 -10.45 1.14
N CYS A 99 -1.25 -10.45 0.21
CA CYS A 99 -1.22 -9.55 -0.94
C CYS A 99 -1.92 -10.10 -2.19
N SER A 100 -2.52 -11.30 -2.12
CA SER A 100 -3.11 -11.98 -3.30
C SER A 100 -4.17 -11.15 -4.00
N HIS A 101 -5.00 -10.43 -3.25
CA HIS A 101 -6.04 -9.55 -3.80
C HIS A 101 -5.42 -8.35 -4.50
N GLU A 102 -4.42 -7.72 -3.89
CA GLU A 102 -3.72 -6.56 -4.42
C GLU A 102 -3.00 -6.91 -5.73
N ILE A 103 -2.26 -8.03 -5.74
CA ILE A 103 -1.59 -8.55 -6.93
C ILE A 103 -2.59 -8.74 -8.08
N LYS A 104 -3.71 -9.43 -7.82
CA LYS A 104 -4.77 -9.63 -8.84
C LYS A 104 -5.31 -8.30 -9.37
N THR A 105 -5.54 -7.33 -8.50
CA THR A 105 -6.03 -5.99 -8.88
C THR A 105 -5.04 -5.26 -9.77
N CYS A 106 -3.76 -5.24 -9.41
CA CYS A 106 -2.71 -4.61 -10.23
C CYS A 106 -2.56 -5.30 -11.61
N LEU A 107 -2.61 -6.64 -11.65
CA LEU A 107 -2.58 -7.39 -12.91
C LEU A 107 -3.78 -7.08 -13.82
N LEU A 108 -4.99 -6.95 -13.24
CA LEU A 108 -6.19 -6.58 -14.00
C LEU A 108 -6.09 -5.15 -14.54
N LEU A 109 -5.59 -4.22 -13.75
CA LEU A 109 -5.34 -2.83 -14.19
C LEU A 109 -4.30 -2.79 -15.32
N GLY A 110 -3.21 -3.53 -15.19
CA GLY A 110 -2.20 -3.65 -16.24
C GLY A 110 -2.77 -4.20 -17.54
N ARG A 111 -3.62 -5.24 -17.47
CA ARG A 111 -4.34 -5.78 -18.63
C ARG A 111 -5.27 -4.75 -19.28
N LYS A 112 -5.97 -3.95 -18.49
CA LYS A 112 -6.82 -2.86 -18.97
C LYS A 112 -6.00 -1.81 -19.72
N VAL A 113 -4.88 -1.37 -19.16
CA VAL A 113 -3.96 -0.42 -19.82
C VAL A 113 -3.42 -1.01 -21.13
N MET A 114 -2.95 -2.28 -21.10
CA MET A 114 -2.46 -2.96 -22.30
C MET A 114 -3.53 -3.07 -23.39
N THR A 115 -4.79 -3.26 -23.01
CA THR A 115 -5.92 -3.31 -23.94
C THR A 115 -6.20 -1.93 -24.56
N ASN A 116 -6.15 -0.87 -23.76
CA ASN A 116 -6.33 0.50 -24.23
C ASN A 116 -5.24 0.94 -25.21
N LEU A 117 -4.03 0.39 -25.09
CA LEU A 117 -2.94 0.61 -26.04
C LEU A 117 -3.12 -0.17 -27.36
N GLY A 118 -4.17 -0.97 -27.50
CA GLY A 118 -4.34 -1.90 -28.61
C GLY A 118 -4.28 -1.26 -30.00
N SER A 119 -4.83 -0.06 -30.20
CA SER A 119 -4.76 0.69 -31.46
C SER A 119 -3.31 1.08 -31.81
N ILE A 120 -2.58 1.61 -30.84
CA ILE A 120 -1.18 2.02 -30.97
C ILE A 120 -0.29 0.81 -31.26
N LEU A 121 -0.48 -0.28 -30.52
CA LEU A 121 0.28 -1.51 -30.70
C LEU A 121 0.01 -2.18 -32.04
N LYS A 122 -1.17 -1.98 -32.63
CA LYS A 122 -1.53 -2.49 -33.96
C LYS A 122 -1.01 -1.61 -35.11
N SER A 123 -0.68 -0.34 -34.89
CA SER A 123 -0.18 0.55 -35.92
C SER A 123 1.10 0.00 -36.58
N ARG A 124 1.23 0.11 -37.89
CA ARG A 124 2.44 -0.26 -38.66
C ARG A 124 3.48 0.88 -38.67
N ASP A 125 3.06 2.10 -38.40
CA ASP A 125 3.93 3.28 -38.44
C ASP A 125 4.84 3.37 -37.18
N ILE A 126 4.51 2.61 -36.14
CA ILE A 126 5.25 2.60 -34.89
C ILE A 126 6.15 1.38 -34.87
N THR A 127 7.46 1.61 -34.75
CA THR A 127 8.48 0.54 -34.71
C THR A 127 8.38 -0.27 -33.42
N LEU A 128 8.79 -1.55 -33.50
CA LEU A 128 8.77 -2.44 -32.34
C LEU A 128 9.50 -1.89 -31.10
N PRO A 129 10.70 -1.29 -31.20
CA PRO A 129 11.36 -0.72 -30.04
C PRO A 129 10.55 0.37 -29.35
N LYS A 130 9.84 1.23 -30.12
CA LYS A 130 8.95 2.25 -29.56
C LYS A 130 7.77 1.62 -28.82
N LYS A 131 7.18 0.56 -29.37
CA LYS A 131 6.09 -0.18 -28.72
C LYS A 131 6.55 -0.83 -27.42
N VAL A 132 7.73 -1.46 -27.39
CA VAL A 132 8.33 -2.03 -26.17
C VAL A 132 8.54 -0.95 -25.11
N ARG A 133 9.09 0.21 -25.51
CA ARG A 133 9.28 1.34 -24.59
C ARG A 133 7.96 1.85 -24.02
N LEU A 134 6.92 1.91 -24.85
CA LEU A 134 5.57 2.32 -24.42
C LEU A 134 4.98 1.37 -23.39
N VAL A 135 5.05 0.05 -23.63
CA VAL A 135 4.58 -0.98 -22.68
C VAL A 135 5.35 -0.90 -21.37
N LYS A 136 6.68 -0.78 -21.43
CA LYS A 136 7.51 -0.61 -20.22
C LYS A 136 7.19 0.66 -19.43
N ALA A 137 6.83 1.75 -20.10
CA ALA A 137 6.55 3.03 -19.45
C ALA A 137 5.11 3.14 -18.92
N MET A 138 4.13 2.45 -19.52
CA MET A 138 2.72 2.64 -19.18
C MET A 138 2.08 1.43 -18.50
N VAL A 139 2.49 0.21 -18.83
CA VAL A 139 1.87 -1.01 -18.29
C VAL A 139 2.59 -1.47 -17.04
N PHE A 140 3.91 -1.60 -17.09
CA PHE A 140 4.67 -2.15 -15.98
C PHE A 140 4.60 -1.33 -14.69
N PRO A 141 4.64 0.03 -14.71
CA PRO A 141 4.47 0.80 -13.47
C PRO A 141 3.11 0.60 -12.82
N VAL A 142 2.07 0.29 -13.58
CA VAL A 142 0.73 -0.02 -13.04
C VAL A 142 0.72 -1.42 -12.42
N VAL A 143 1.32 -2.40 -13.09
CA VAL A 143 1.40 -3.77 -12.57
C VAL A 143 2.28 -3.86 -11.34
N MET A 144 3.40 -3.15 -11.33
CA MET A 144 4.40 -3.19 -10.26
C MET A 144 4.19 -2.10 -9.20
N TYR A 145 2.99 -1.51 -9.15
CA TYR A 145 2.69 -0.51 -8.15
C TYR A 145 2.74 -1.12 -6.75
N VAL A 146 3.57 -0.57 -5.87
CA VAL A 146 3.81 -1.02 -4.48
C VAL A 146 4.29 -2.48 -4.36
N TYR A 147 4.83 -3.08 -5.43
CA TYR A 147 5.27 -4.49 -5.44
C TYR A 147 6.35 -4.78 -4.39
N GLU A 148 7.13 -3.78 -3.99
CA GLU A 148 8.16 -3.90 -2.96
C GLU A 148 7.59 -4.24 -1.57
N SER A 149 6.29 -4.02 -1.36
CA SER A 149 5.59 -4.39 -0.12
C SER A 149 4.91 -5.76 -0.18
N TRP A 150 4.91 -6.43 -1.35
CA TRP A 150 4.22 -7.69 -1.50
C TRP A 150 5.00 -8.86 -0.89
N THR A 151 4.32 -9.65 -0.06
CA THR A 151 4.78 -10.97 0.34
C THR A 151 4.31 -11.98 -0.70
N ILE A 152 5.15 -12.26 -1.72
CA ILE A 152 4.76 -13.04 -2.90
C ILE A 152 4.90 -14.53 -2.63
N LYS A 153 3.79 -15.27 -2.77
CA LYS A 153 3.76 -16.75 -2.72
C LYS A 153 4.16 -17.35 -4.08
N LYS A 154 4.61 -18.60 -4.10
CA LYS A 154 5.03 -19.27 -5.34
C LYS A 154 3.96 -19.25 -6.45
N ALA A 155 2.70 -19.45 -6.10
CA ALA A 155 1.59 -19.41 -7.06
C ALA A 155 1.37 -18.00 -7.66
N GLU A 156 1.67 -16.97 -6.89
CA GLU A 156 1.56 -15.58 -7.34
C GLU A 156 2.69 -15.20 -8.29
N HIS A 157 3.91 -15.68 -8.06
CA HIS A 157 5.00 -15.55 -9.03
C HIS A 157 4.59 -16.08 -10.40
N GLN A 158 4.03 -17.30 -10.45
CA GLN A 158 3.55 -17.89 -11.71
C GLN A 158 2.47 -17.02 -12.38
N THR A 159 1.58 -16.39 -11.60
CA THR A 159 0.53 -15.53 -12.13
C THR A 159 1.11 -14.22 -12.69
N ILE A 160 2.11 -13.65 -12.03
CA ILE A 160 2.82 -12.43 -12.48
C ILE A 160 3.56 -12.75 -13.78
N ASP A 161 4.34 -13.84 -13.82
CA ASP A 161 5.09 -14.28 -15.01
C ASP A 161 4.15 -14.54 -16.19
N ALA A 162 3.03 -15.23 -15.96
CA ALA A 162 2.02 -15.47 -16.98
C ALA A 162 1.41 -14.16 -17.53
N SER A 163 1.22 -13.17 -16.66
CA SER A 163 0.71 -11.84 -17.06
C SER A 163 1.75 -11.06 -17.89
N GLU A 164 3.03 -11.13 -17.52
CA GLU A 164 4.11 -10.55 -18.30
C GLU A 164 4.21 -11.19 -19.69
N LEU A 165 4.22 -12.51 -19.72
CA LEU A 165 4.24 -13.27 -20.98
C LEU A 165 3.04 -12.92 -21.88
N TRP A 166 1.84 -12.76 -21.29
CA TRP A 166 0.66 -12.33 -22.02
C TRP A 166 0.83 -10.91 -22.63
N CYS A 167 1.45 -9.97 -21.90
CA CYS A 167 1.76 -8.64 -22.42
C CYS A 167 2.68 -8.70 -23.64
N TRP A 168 3.76 -9.50 -23.57
CA TRP A 168 4.71 -9.67 -24.67
C TRP A 168 4.09 -10.37 -25.88
N ARG A 169 3.30 -11.43 -25.68
CA ARG A 169 2.57 -12.09 -26.77
C ARG A 169 1.65 -11.13 -27.48
N ARG A 170 0.88 -10.35 -26.73
CA ARG A 170 -0.04 -9.35 -27.27
C ARG A 170 0.69 -8.25 -28.05
N LEU A 171 1.85 -7.80 -27.58
CA LEU A 171 2.69 -6.83 -28.28
C LEU A 171 3.24 -7.41 -29.60
N LEU A 172 3.71 -8.65 -29.57
CA LEU A 172 4.30 -9.35 -30.71
C LEU A 172 3.23 -9.93 -31.66
N ARG A 173 1.97 -9.93 -31.28
CA ARG A 173 0.83 -10.55 -32.01
C ARG A 173 1.01 -12.06 -32.20
N VAL A 174 1.59 -12.72 -31.21
CA VAL A 174 1.71 -14.17 -31.18
C VAL A 174 0.55 -14.73 -30.34
N PRO A 175 -0.10 -15.84 -30.74
CA PRO A 175 -1.18 -16.47 -30.01
C PRO A 175 -0.74 -17.02 -28.64
#